data_d792018cdd40671b810bd25db95f5c0b
#
_entry.id   d792018cdd40671b810bd25db95f5c0b
#
_cell.length_a   1.000
_cell.length_b   1.000
_cell.length_c   1.000
_cell.angle_alpha   90.00
_cell.angle_beta   90.00
_cell.angle_gamma   90.00
#
_symmetry.space_group_name_H-M   'P 1'
#
loop_
_entity.id
_entity.type
_entity.pdbx_description
1 polymer ?
#
loop_
_entity_poly.entity_id
_entity_poly.type
_entity_poly.pdbx_seq_one_letter_code
_entity_poly.pdbx_strand_id
1 'polypeptide(L)'
;MLTSLQRHQFLFEELVKRDFKKKYKRTVLGAVWSLLSPLMMLLVMRLVFTQFFGRHMLHYTTYLFCGNLVFAFFNESTSQGMSSLMGNASIFTKVNVPKYLFLLSKNVQCLINFALTLCVFVLFCILDDITFTWRWIMLLYPIGLLVCFNIGMGLILSALFVFFRDIQYLWSIFTQLLMYMSAIFYSVETYAPDVQNLFLLNPVYLFIRYFREIVINMTVPPLWFHALMLADTLIAVGIGCFMYKKYNHRFLYYV
;
A
#
# COMPACT_ATOMS: atom_id res chain seq x y z
N MET A 1 -13.98 -0.27 -19.00
CA MET A 1 -13.87 0.07 -17.57
C MET A 1 -14.18 1.54 -17.30
N LEU A 2 -13.59 2.48 -18.02
CA LEU A 2 -13.83 3.93 -17.87
C LEU A 2 -15.28 4.36 -18.07
N THR A 3 -15.95 3.87 -19.14
CA THR A 3 -17.37 4.15 -19.43
C THR A 3 -18.31 3.63 -18.33
N SER A 4 -17.97 2.52 -17.69
CA SER A 4 -18.72 1.98 -16.56
C SER A 4 -18.49 2.78 -15.26
N LEU A 5 -17.30 3.34 -15.04
CA LEU A 5 -17.01 4.26 -13.95
C LEU A 5 -17.83 5.55 -14.07
N GLN A 6 -17.87 6.15 -15.25
CA GLN A 6 -18.68 7.36 -15.51
C GLN A 6 -20.17 7.12 -15.24
N ARG A 7 -20.70 5.95 -15.66
CA ARG A 7 -22.11 5.58 -15.41
C ARG A 7 -22.46 5.41 -13.93
N HIS A 8 -21.47 5.05 -13.08
CA HIS A 8 -21.68 4.81 -11.65
C HIS A 8 -20.89 5.81 -10.77
N GLN A 9 -20.52 6.96 -11.34
CA GLN A 9 -19.69 7.96 -10.67
C GLN A 9 -20.30 8.40 -9.33
N PHE A 10 -21.60 8.72 -9.31
CA PHE A 10 -22.29 9.11 -8.09
C PHE A 10 -22.17 8.06 -6.98
N LEU A 11 -22.41 6.79 -7.32
CA LEU A 11 -22.27 5.69 -6.36
C LEU A 11 -20.82 5.56 -5.86
N PHE A 12 -19.85 5.69 -6.76
CA PHE A 12 -18.42 5.60 -6.39
C PHE A 12 -18.04 6.72 -5.41
N GLU A 13 -18.43 7.96 -5.69
CA GLU A 13 -18.17 9.10 -4.80
C GLU A 13 -18.83 8.91 -3.42
N GLU A 14 -20.08 8.44 -3.39
CA GLU A 14 -20.76 8.17 -2.12
C GLU A 14 -20.14 7.01 -1.34
N LEU A 15 -19.62 5.97 -2.01
CA LEU A 15 -18.86 4.91 -1.36
C LEU A 15 -17.58 5.44 -0.71
N VAL A 16 -16.81 6.26 -1.44
CA VAL A 16 -15.57 6.86 -0.92
C VAL A 16 -15.87 7.75 0.29
N LYS A 17 -16.85 8.65 0.19
CA LYS A 17 -17.28 9.54 1.28
C LYS A 17 -17.77 8.75 2.51
N ARG A 18 -18.59 7.72 2.28
CA ARG A 18 -19.09 6.83 3.34
C ARG A 18 -17.94 6.13 4.07
N ASP A 19 -17.01 5.56 3.31
CA ASP A 19 -15.93 4.77 3.86
C ASP A 19 -14.95 5.66 4.65
N PHE A 20 -14.66 6.87 4.16
CA PHE A 20 -13.86 7.84 4.89
C PHE A 20 -14.56 8.30 6.20
N LYS A 21 -15.85 8.66 6.12
CA LYS A 21 -16.63 9.02 7.32
C LYS A 21 -16.72 7.88 8.33
N LYS A 22 -16.88 6.63 7.85
CA LYS A 22 -17.00 5.44 8.72
C LYS A 22 -15.73 5.21 9.53
N LYS A 23 -14.54 5.43 8.96
CA LYS A 23 -13.25 5.24 9.62
C LYS A 23 -13.10 6.13 10.86
N TYR A 24 -13.60 7.37 10.79
CA TYR A 24 -13.42 8.38 11.84
C TYR A 24 -14.70 8.69 12.63
N LYS A 25 -15.80 7.98 12.35
CA LYS A 25 -17.07 8.19 13.04
C LYS A 25 -16.94 7.82 14.52
N ARG A 26 -17.45 8.72 15.40
CA ARG A 26 -17.45 8.56 16.86
C ARG A 26 -16.07 8.55 17.52
N THR A 27 -15.02 9.05 16.86
CA THR A 27 -13.73 9.27 17.49
C THR A 27 -13.58 10.73 17.91
N VAL A 28 -12.98 10.97 19.09
CA VAL A 28 -12.79 12.33 19.65
C VAL A 28 -11.89 13.18 18.74
N LEU A 29 -10.82 12.60 18.25
CA LEU A 29 -9.84 13.28 17.39
C LEU A 29 -10.22 13.23 15.89
N GLY A 30 -11.27 12.49 15.52
CA GLY A 30 -11.71 12.41 14.13
C GLY A 30 -10.59 12.04 13.14
N ALA A 31 -10.50 12.83 12.07
CA ALA A 31 -9.50 12.64 11.03
C ALA A 31 -8.03 12.88 11.49
N VAL A 32 -7.81 13.52 12.64
CA VAL A 32 -6.46 13.74 13.18
C VAL A 32 -5.74 12.42 13.44
N TRP A 33 -6.47 11.34 13.72
CA TRP A 33 -5.90 10.00 13.87
C TRP A 33 -5.15 9.51 12.62
N SER A 34 -5.51 9.98 11.43
CA SER A 34 -4.80 9.61 10.20
C SER A 34 -3.35 10.12 10.16
N LEU A 35 -3.09 11.22 10.87
CA LEU A 35 -1.75 11.80 11.02
C LEU A 35 -1.07 11.31 12.29
N LEU A 36 -1.82 11.25 13.40
CA LEU A 36 -1.27 10.91 14.70
C LEU A 36 -0.79 9.45 14.78
N SER A 37 -1.54 8.51 14.19
CA SER A 37 -1.17 7.09 14.21
C SER A 37 0.18 6.80 13.53
N PRO A 38 0.47 7.26 12.29
CA PRO A 38 1.79 7.12 11.67
C PRO A 38 2.91 7.80 12.49
N LEU A 39 2.63 8.98 13.05
CA LEU A 39 3.59 9.69 13.90
C LEU A 39 3.96 8.91 15.15
N MET A 40 2.98 8.41 15.88
CA MET A 40 3.21 7.62 17.09
C MET A 40 3.98 6.33 16.77
N MET A 41 3.61 5.65 15.67
CA MET A 41 4.32 4.44 15.22
C MET A 41 5.78 4.74 14.88
N LEU A 42 6.04 5.85 14.19
CA LEU A 42 7.40 6.29 13.88
C LEU A 42 8.21 6.61 15.14
N LEU A 43 7.60 7.32 16.11
CA LEU A 43 8.27 7.61 17.38
C LEU A 43 8.67 6.35 18.12
N VAL A 44 7.78 5.36 18.19
CA VAL A 44 8.07 4.06 18.81
C VAL A 44 9.20 3.35 18.05
N MET A 45 9.11 3.29 16.74
CA MET A 45 10.15 2.68 15.90
C MET A 45 11.50 3.37 16.08
N ARG A 46 11.52 4.70 16.11
CA ARG A 46 12.74 5.48 16.34
C ARG A 46 13.35 5.16 17.71
N LEU A 47 12.55 5.17 18.78
CA LEU A 47 13.03 4.89 20.13
C LEU A 47 13.64 3.49 20.24
N VAL A 48 12.99 2.48 19.67
CA VAL A 48 13.45 1.09 19.77
C VAL A 48 14.64 0.83 18.85
N PHE A 49 14.51 1.15 17.55
CA PHE A 49 15.47 0.67 16.55
C PHE A 49 16.69 1.57 16.36
N THR A 50 16.64 2.86 16.75
CA THR A 50 17.81 3.75 16.67
C THR A 50 18.97 3.25 17.53
N GLN A 51 18.68 2.65 18.68
CA GLN A 51 19.71 2.10 19.57
C GLN A 51 20.45 0.89 18.95
N PHE A 52 19.76 0.10 18.14
CA PHE A 52 20.30 -1.12 17.55
C PHE A 52 20.92 -0.89 16.17
N PHE A 53 20.28 -0.12 15.33
CA PHE A 53 20.66 0.02 13.91
C PHE A 53 21.03 1.46 13.52
N GLY A 54 20.59 2.47 14.27
CA GLY A 54 20.76 3.88 13.90
C GLY A 54 22.16 4.44 14.12
N ARG A 55 23.03 3.75 14.87
CA ARG A 55 24.39 4.26 15.21
C ARG A 55 25.31 4.38 13.98
N HIS A 56 25.04 3.64 12.92
CA HIS A 56 25.89 3.55 11.73
C HIS A 56 25.22 4.07 10.45
N MET A 57 23.96 4.56 10.54
CA MET A 57 23.21 5.03 9.38
C MET A 57 22.85 6.51 9.52
N LEU A 58 23.32 7.30 8.55
CA LEU A 58 22.88 8.67 8.37
C LEU A 58 21.38 8.69 8.02
N HIS A 59 20.61 9.65 8.54
CA HIS A 59 19.18 9.80 8.28
C HIS A 59 18.32 8.57 8.58
N TYR A 60 18.67 7.83 9.66
CA TYR A 60 17.99 6.57 9.99
C TYR A 60 16.48 6.75 10.25
N THR A 61 16.05 7.90 10.78
CA THR A 61 14.63 8.21 10.99
C THR A 61 13.87 8.25 9.65
N THR A 62 14.42 8.95 8.68
CA THR A 62 13.88 9.02 7.30
C THR A 62 13.92 7.66 6.62
N TYR A 63 14.98 6.88 6.85
CA TYR A 63 15.11 5.50 6.36
C TYR A 63 13.97 4.59 6.85
N LEU A 64 13.68 4.62 8.16
CA LEU A 64 12.56 3.90 8.76
C LEU A 64 11.22 4.38 8.20
N PHE A 65 11.06 5.70 8.07
CA PHE A 65 9.80 6.27 7.61
C PHE A 65 9.51 5.93 6.14
N CYS A 66 10.51 5.94 5.25
CA CYS A 66 10.36 5.47 3.87
C CYS A 66 9.78 4.05 3.82
N GLY A 67 10.38 3.14 4.60
CA GLY A 67 9.93 1.75 4.66
C GLY A 67 8.52 1.60 5.22
N ASN A 68 8.26 2.26 6.36
CA ASN A 68 6.95 2.18 7.01
C ASN A 68 5.84 2.84 6.19
N LEU A 69 6.10 3.96 5.51
CA LEU A 69 5.15 4.66 4.66
C LEU A 69 4.62 3.77 3.52
N VAL A 70 5.54 3.15 2.79
CA VAL A 70 5.22 2.25 1.67
C VAL A 70 4.52 0.99 2.18
N PHE A 71 5.06 0.37 3.22
CA PHE A 71 4.51 -0.88 3.77
C PHE A 71 3.12 -0.67 4.40
N ALA A 72 2.91 0.40 5.15
CA ALA A 72 1.62 0.71 5.76
C ALA A 72 0.53 0.91 4.71
N PHE A 73 0.84 1.64 3.63
CA PHE A 73 -0.10 1.82 2.51
C PHE A 73 -0.42 0.48 1.82
N PHE A 74 0.60 -0.34 1.55
CA PHE A 74 0.40 -1.69 0.99
C PHE A 74 -0.50 -2.54 1.89
N ASN A 75 -0.18 -2.63 3.18
CA ASN A 75 -0.91 -3.47 4.13
C ASN A 75 -2.36 -2.97 4.33
N GLU A 76 -2.57 -1.66 4.49
CA GLU A 76 -3.91 -1.08 4.63
C GLU A 76 -4.75 -1.32 3.37
N SER A 77 -4.19 -1.02 2.21
CA SER A 77 -4.90 -1.12 0.92
C SER A 77 -5.28 -2.56 0.58
N THR A 78 -4.36 -3.52 0.75
CA THR A 78 -4.62 -4.94 0.47
C THR A 78 -5.59 -5.56 1.46
N SER A 79 -5.49 -5.25 2.76
CA SER A 79 -6.39 -5.75 3.80
C SER A 79 -7.81 -5.19 3.65
N GLN A 80 -7.96 -3.89 3.37
CA GLN A 80 -9.26 -3.30 3.08
C GLN A 80 -9.82 -3.74 1.72
N GLY A 81 -8.94 -3.90 0.72
CA GLY A 81 -9.29 -4.47 -0.57
C GLY A 81 -9.86 -5.87 -0.44
N MET A 82 -9.23 -6.74 0.34
CA MET A 82 -9.68 -8.10 0.63
C MET A 82 -11.11 -8.13 1.16
N SER A 83 -11.43 -7.29 2.13
CA SER A 83 -12.76 -7.23 2.75
C SER A 83 -13.81 -6.46 1.92
N SER A 84 -13.44 -5.86 0.80
CA SER A 84 -14.26 -4.92 0.05
C SER A 84 -15.57 -5.53 -0.49
N LEU A 85 -15.54 -6.75 -1.01
CA LEU A 85 -16.73 -7.44 -1.51
C LEU A 85 -17.67 -7.82 -0.37
N MET A 86 -17.14 -8.53 0.62
CA MET A 86 -17.95 -9.01 1.74
C MET A 86 -18.57 -7.86 2.55
N GLY A 87 -17.81 -6.81 2.78
CA GLY A 87 -18.30 -5.63 3.50
C GLY A 87 -19.38 -4.83 2.78
N ASN A 88 -19.60 -5.07 1.49
CA ASN A 88 -20.61 -4.40 0.67
C ASN A 88 -21.63 -5.40 0.05
N ALA A 89 -21.69 -6.61 0.56
CA ALA A 89 -22.57 -7.68 0.09
C ALA A 89 -24.03 -7.24 -0.06
N SER A 90 -24.55 -6.56 0.95
CA SER A 90 -25.94 -6.06 0.97
C SER A 90 -26.28 -5.06 -0.14
N ILE A 91 -25.27 -4.44 -0.76
CA ILE A 91 -25.47 -3.50 -1.87
C ILE A 91 -25.52 -4.24 -3.21
N PHE A 92 -24.49 -5.04 -3.52
CA PHE A 92 -24.42 -5.65 -4.86
C PHE A 92 -25.35 -6.88 -5.03
N THR A 93 -25.93 -7.40 -3.94
CA THR A 93 -27.02 -8.38 -4.00
C THR A 93 -28.34 -7.75 -4.39
N LYS A 94 -28.54 -6.45 -4.11
CA LYS A 94 -29.78 -5.72 -4.42
C LYS A 94 -29.70 -4.89 -5.69
N VAL A 95 -28.51 -4.43 -6.06
CA VAL A 95 -28.29 -3.53 -7.19
C VAL A 95 -27.19 -4.10 -8.10
N ASN A 96 -27.49 -4.15 -9.39
CA ASN A 96 -26.51 -4.62 -10.37
C ASN A 96 -25.41 -3.60 -10.61
N VAL A 97 -24.35 -3.68 -9.80
CA VAL A 97 -23.19 -2.76 -9.84
C VAL A 97 -21.92 -3.55 -10.11
N PRO A 98 -20.97 -3.01 -10.89
CA PRO A 98 -19.67 -3.63 -11.08
C PRO A 98 -18.92 -3.78 -9.74
N LYS A 99 -18.61 -5.02 -9.37
CA LYS A 99 -18.06 -5.37 -8.06
C LYS A 99 -16.70 -4.75 -7.76
N TYR A 100 -15.89 -4.49 -8.80
CA TYR A 100 -14.59 -3.83 -8.65
C TYR A 100 -14.68 -2.38 -8.11
N LEU A 101 -15.85 -1.73 -8.20
CA LEU A 101 -16.05 -0.37 -7.67
C LEU A 101 -15.86 -0.33 -6.14
N PHE A 102 -16.29 -1.37 -5.45
CA PHE A 102 -16.12 -1.45 -3.99
C PHE A 102 -14.66 -1.57 -3.58
N LEU A 103 -13.86 -2.27 -4.37
CA LEU A 103 -12.42 -2.35 -4.15
C LEU A 103 -11.75 -1.01 -4.48
N LEU A 104 -12.10 -0.38 -5.58
CA LEU A 104 -11.54 0.91 -5.97
C LEU A 104 -11.87 2.00 -4.93
N SER A 105 -13.09 2.03 -4.37
CA SER A 105 -13.44 3.00 -3.33
C SER A 105 -12.58 2.84 -2.07
N LYS A 106 -12.27 1.60 -1.68
CA LYS A 106 -11.34 1.31 -0.58
C LYS A 106 -9.92 1.78 -0.87
N ASN A 107 -9.42 1.51 -2.08
CA ASN A 107 -8.09 1.95 -2.48
C ASN A 107 -7.97 3.48 -2.51
N VAL A 108 -8.99 4.20 -2.99
CA VAL A 108 -9.00 5.68 -2.95
C VAL A 108 -8.98 6.19 -1.51
N GLN A 109 -9.74 5.59 -0.61
CA GLN A 109 -9.69 5.92 0.81
C GLN A 109 -8.28 5.73 1.41
N CYS A 110 -7.64 4.59 1.11
CA CYS A 110 -6.27 4.32 1.56
C CYS A 110 -5.26 5.29 0.93
N LEU A 111 -5.46 5.66 -0.34
CA LEU A 111 -4.62 6.65 -1.03
C LEU A 111 -4.72 8.04 -0.39
N ILE A 112 -5.91 8.47 0.05
CA ILE A 112 -6.08 9.73 0.81
C ILE A 112 -5.27 9.66 2.12
N ASN A 113 -5.35 8.56 2.87
CA ASN A 113 -4.57 8.39 4.09
C ASN A 113 -3.05 8.39 3.80
N PHE A 114 -2.64 7.71 2.73
CA PHE A 114 -1.25 7.71 2.28
C PHE A 114 -0.76 9.11 1.93
N ALA A 115 -1.56 9.91 1.22
CA ALA A 115 -1.22 11.29 0.88
C ALA A 115 -1.04 12.16 2.14
N LEU A 116 -1.90 12.00 3.15
CA LEU A 116 -1.77 12.69 4.43
C LEU A 116 -0.48 12.26 5.17
N THR A 117 -0.19 10.95 5.18
CA THR A 117 1.06 10.43 5.78
C THR A 117 2.30 10.89 5.00
N LEU A 118 2.19 11.03 3.67
CA LEU A 118 3.26 11.56 2.82
C LEU A 118 3.57 13.04 3.16
N CYS A 119 2.54 13.86 3.47
CA CYS A 119 2.76 15.24 3.94
C CYS A 119 3.56 15.26 5.25
N VAL A 120 3.22 14.36 6.19
CA VAL A 120 3.99 14.21 7.44
C VAL A 120 5.41 13.75 7.14
N PHE A 121 5.59 12.81 6.23
CA PHE A 121 6.91 12.33 5.79
C PHE A 121 7.78 13.48 5.25
N VAL A 122 7.23 14.34 4.40
CA VAL A 122 7.95 15.53 3.88
C VAL A 122 8.38 16.46 5.01
N LEU A 123 7.54 16.69 6.02
CA LEU A 123 7.92 17.48 7.20
C LEU A 123 9.09 16.85 7.96
N PHE A 124 9.11 15.53 8.10
CA PHE A 124 10.24 14.83 8.73
C PHE A 124 11.52 14.89 7.90
N CYS A 125 11.42 14.85 6.58
CA CYS A 125 12.59 15.06 5.70
C CYS A 125 13.20 16.44 5.89
N ILE A 126 12.38 17.49 6.08
CA ILE A 126 12.87 18.84 6.40
C ILE A 126 13.59 18.87 7.75
N LEU A 127 13.02 18.20 8.77
CA LEU A 127 13.61 18.15 10.11
C LEU A 127 14.90 17.30 10.18
N ASP A 128 15.10 16.40 9.23
CA ASP A 128 16.28 15.53 9.12
C ASP A 128 17.31 16.07 8.11
N ASP A 129 17.17 17.35 7.70
CA ASP A 129 18.04 18.06 6.76
C ASP A 129 18.23 17.36 5.40
N ILE A 130 17.20 16.63 4.93
CA ILE A 130 17.19 16.00 3.60
C ILE A 130 17.07 17.09 2.53
N THR A 131 17.98 17.08 1.57
CA THR A 131 17.94 18.03 0.47
C THR A 131 16.90 17.64 -0.57
N PHE A 132 16.00 18.59 -0.90
CA PHE A 132 14.98 18.41 -1.91
C PHE A 132 15.55 18.65 -3.30
N THR A 133 15.60 17.62 -4.11
CA THR A 133 16.06 17.69 -5.51
C THR A 133 14.86 17.55 -6.46
N TRP A 134 14.97 18.05 -7.68
CA TRP A 134 13.93 17.83 -8.70
C TRP A 134 13.63 16.33 -8.96
N ARG A 135 14.54 15.43 -8.58
CA ARG A 135 14.37 13.96 -8.66
C ARG A 135 13.21 13.45 -7.83
N TRP A 136 12.73 14.20 -6.84
CA TRP A 136 11.53 13.86 -6.08
C TRP A 136 10.29 13.71 -6.94
N ILE A 137 10.23 14.34 -8.11
CA ILE A 137 9.15 14.15 -9.09
C ILE A 137 9.10 12.68 -9.55
N MET A 138 10.24 11.98 -9.59
CA MET A 138 10.31 10.57 -9.95
C MET A 138 9.58 9.65 -8.94
N LEU A 139 9.27 10.12 -7.73
CA LEU A 139 8.45 9.38 -6.76
C LEU A 139 7.01 9.16 -7.26
N LEU A 140 6.52 9.95 -8.20
CA LEU A 140 5.21 9.73 -8.80
C LEU A 140 5.12 8.39 -9.52
N TYR A 141 6.24 7.90 -10.08
CA TYR A 141 6.31 6.60 -10.76
C TYR A 141 6.05 5.42 -9.79
N PRO A 142 6.85 5.22 -8.71
CA PRO A 142 6.59 4.13 -7.77
C PRO A 142 5.26 4.29 -7.03
N ILE A 143 4.79 5.51 -6.76
CA ILE A 143 3.47 5.74 -6.15
C ILE A 143 2.37 5.25 -7.07
N GLY A 144 2.41 5.61 -8.36
CA GLY A 144 1.42 5.14 -9.34
C GLY A 144 1.42 3.62 -9.51
N LEU A 145 2.62 3.01 -9.60
CA LEU A 145 2.74 1.56 -9.68
C LEU A 145 2.27 0.87 -8.39
N LEU A 146 2.58 1.42 -7.21
CA LEU A 146 2.15 0.87 -5.92
C LEU A 146 0.62 0.88 -5.79
N VAL A 147 -0.03 1.95 -6.24
CA VAL A 147 -1.52 2.01 -6.29
C VAL A 147 -2.07 0.89 -7.20
N CYS A 148 -1.50 0.73 -8.41
CA CYS A 148 -1.91 -0.33 -9.33
C CYS A 148 -1.64 -1.73 -8.76
N PHE A 149 -0.49 -1.93 -8.14
CA PHE A 149 -0.11 -3.19 -7.48
C PHE A 149 -1.08 -3.53 -6.34
N ASN A 150 -1.40 -2.56 -5.49
CA ASN A 150 -2.37 -2.72 -4.40
C ASN A 150 -3.78 -3.06 -4.92
N ILE A 151 -4.20 -2.45 -6.03
CA ILE A 151 -5.46 -2.79 -6.69
C ILE A 151 -5.42 -4.24 -7.19
N GLY A 152 -4.34 -4.65 -7.86
CA GLY A 152 -4.16 -6.02 -8.34
C GLY A 152 -4.22 -7.05 -7.21
N MET A 153 -3.45 -6.84 -6.15
CA MET A 153 -3.45 -7.69 -4.95
C MET A 153 -4.82 -7.71 -4.26
N GLY A 154 -5.47 -6.54 -4.15
CA GLY A 154 -6.82 -6.44 -3.59
C GLY A 154 -7.86 -7.22 -4.39
N LEU A 155 -7.77 -7.21 -5.74
CA LEU A 155 -8.63 -8.03 -6.61
C LEU A 155 -8.42 -9.53 -6.33
N ILE A 156 -7.17 -9.99 -6.23
CA ILE A 156 -6.86 -11.39 -5.94
C ILE A 156 -7.41 -11.78 -4.56
N LEU A 157 -7.05 -11.01 -3.54
CA LEU A 157 -7.42 -11.31 -2.15
C LEU A 157 -8.93 -11.24 -1.92
N SER A 158 -9.63 -10.27 -2.49
CA SER A 158 -11.09 -10.17 -2.35
C SER A 158 -11.81 -11.33 -3.03
N ALA A 159 -11.33 -11.77 -4.19
CA ALA A 159 -11.87 -12.94 -4.85
C ALA A 159 -11.65 -14.22 -4.03
N LEU A 160 -10.44 -14.42 -3.48
CA LEU A 160 -10.15 -15.57 -2.62
C LEU A 160 -10.96 -15.52 -1.32
N PHE A 161 -11.10 -14.36 -0.69
CA PHE A 161 -11.81 -14.20 0.57
C PHE A 161 -13.31 -14.50 0.47
N VAL A 162 -13.92 -14.30 -0.69
CA VAL A 162 -15.32 -14.70 -0.92
C VAL A 162 -15.47 -16.21 -0.84
N PHE A 163 -14.51 -17.00 -1.37
CA PHE A 163 -14.57 -18.46 -1.36
C PHE A 163 -14.02 -19.09 -0.07
N PHE A 164 -12.97 -18.48 0.49
CA PHE A 164 -12.23 -19.02 1.63
C PHE A 164 -12.03 -17.92 2.69
N ARG A 165 -12.82 -17.94 3.74
CA ARG A 165 -12.78 -16.95 4.84
C ARG A 165 -11.45 -16.94 5.60
N ASP A 166 -10.73 -18.03 5.59
CA ASP A 166 -9.45 -18.19 6.31
C ASP A 166 -8.33 -17.37 5.68
N ILE A 167 -8.50 -16.90 4.43
CA ILE A 167 -7.55 -16.00 3.74
C ILE A 167 -7.21 -14.77 4.58
N GLN A 168 -8.14 -14.24 5.37
CA GLN A 168 -7.87 -13.09 6.23
C GLN A 168 -6.79 -13.37 7.28
N TYR A 169 -6.79 -14.55 7.88
CA TYR A 169 -5.80 -14.96 8.86
C TYR A 169 -4.46 -15.26 8.21
N LEU A 170 -4.48 -15.98 7.09
CA LEU A 170 -3.28 -16.29 6.31
C LEU A 170 -2.62 -15.00 5.80
N TRP A 171 -3.40 -14.04 5.29
CA TRP A 171 -2.90 -12.76 4.82
C TRP A 171 -2.30 -11.93 5.95
N SER A 172 -2.93 -11.91 7.11
CA SER A 172 -2.42 -11.22 8.30
C SER A 172 -1.04 -11.76 8.72
N ILE A 173 -0.88 -13.09 8.77
CA ILE A 173 0.40 -13.72 9.08
C ILE A 173 1.43 -13.42 7.97
N PHE A 174 1.04 -13.54 6.71
CA PHE A 174 1.91 -13.27 5.57
C PHE A 174 2.42 -11.84 5.56
N THR A 175 1.55 -10.83 5.78
CA THR A 175 1.97 -9.43 5.82
C THR A 175 2.88 -9.14 7.01
N GLN A 176 2.70 -9.81 8.15
CA GLN A 176 3.61 -9.68 9.27
C GLN A 176 5.00 -10.23 8.96
N LEU A 177 5.09 -11.38 8.31
CA LEU A 177 6.37 -11.93 7.81
C LEU A 177 6.99 -11.01 6.76
N LEU A 178 6.18 -10.53 5.82
CA LEU A 178 6.62 -9.66 4.74
C LEU A 178 7.19 -8.33 5.27
N MET A 179 6.68 -7.82 6.39
CA MET A 179 7.20 -6.62 7.05
C MET A 179 8.68 -6.78 7.41
N TYR A 180 9.05 -7.93 7.98
CA TYR A 180 10.47 -8.23 8.29
C TYR A 180 11.30 -8.52 7.03
N MET A 181 10.71 -9.19 6.05
CA MET A 181 11.39 -9.51 4.78
C MET A 181 11.53 -8.30 3.84
N SER A 182 10.91 -7.17 4.14
CA SER A 182 10.99 -5.95 3.33
C SER A 182 12.08 -4.98 3.78
N ALA A 183 12.98 -5.41 4.66
CA ALA A 183 14.12 -4.63 5.15
C ALA A 183 13.74 -3.22 5.66
N ILE A 184 12.62 -3.09 6.38
CA ILE A 184 12.17 -1.80 6.89
C ILE A 184 13.14 -1.28 7.95
N PHE A 185 13.66 -2.16 8.80
CA PHE A 185 14.44 -1.81 10.01
C PHE A 185 15.95 -1.86 9.82
N TYR A 186 16.45 -2.56 8.80
CA TYR A 186 17.87 -2.83 8.58
C TYR A 186 18.24 -2.59 7.11
N SER A 187 19.56 -2.41 6.84
CA SER A 187 20.07 -2.29 5.47
C SER A 187 20.44 -3.65 4.91
N VAL A 188 20.04 -3.87 3.66
CA VAL A 188 20.39 -5.08 2.89
C VAL A 188 21.80 -4.99 2.31
N GLU A 189 22.39 -3.80 2.22
CA GLU A 189 23.71 -3.54 1.64
C GLU A 189 24.85 -4.24 2.40
N THR A 190 24.62 -4.59 3.67
CA THR A 190 25.58 -5.32 4.51
C THR A 190 25.65 -6.81 4.23
N TYR A 191 24.69 -7.36 3.47
CA TYR A 191 24.63 -8.79 3.16
C TYR A 191 25.41 -9.15 1.88
N ALA A 192 25.72 -10.45 1.73
CA ALA A 192 26.35 -10.97 0.52
C ALA A 192 25.46 -10.70 -0.73
N PRO A 193 26.06 -10.51 -1.93
CA PRO A 193 25.31 -10.17 -3.16
C PRO A 193 24.17 -11.14 -3.48
N ASP A 194 24.37 -12.44 -3.23
CA ASP A 194 23.33 -13.46 -3.48
C ASP A 194 22.11 -13.25 -2.61
N VAL A 195 22.31 -12.86 -1.34
CA VAL A 195 21.23 -12.55 -0.42
C VAL A 195 20.52 -11.24 -0.84
N GLN A 196 21.29 -10.23 -1.28
CA GLN A 196 20.71 -8.99 -1.79
C GLN A 196 19.78 -9.25 -2.99
N ASN A 197 20.16 -10.15 -3.89
CA ASN A 197 19.35 -10.53 -5.04
C ASN A 197 18.05 -11.23 -4.63
N LEU A 198 18.04 -11.98 -3.52
CA LEU A 198 16.82 -12.60 -3.01
C LEU A 198 15.76 -11.58 -2.58
N PHE A 199 16.19 -10.44 -2.03
CA PHE A 199 15.26 -9.36 -1.69
C PHE A 199 14.58 -8.73 -2.91
N LEU A 200 15.18 -8.79 -4.09
CA LEU A 200 14.56 -8.30 -5.33
C LEU A 200 13.33 -9.11 -5.76
N LEU A 201 13.14 -10.32 -5.23
CA LEU A 201 11.91 -11.10 -5.44
C LEU A 201 10.72 -10.58 -4.64
N ASN A 202 10.97 -9.68 -3.68
CA ASN A 202 9.91 -9.08 -2.88
C ASN A 202 9.45 -7.75 -3.50
N PRO A 203 8.25 -7.68 -4.11
CA PRO A 203 7.76 -6.46 -4.74
C PRO A 203 7.70 -5.27 -3.77
N VAL A 204 7.32 -5.50 -2.51
CA VAL A 204 7.22 -4.42 -1.51
C VAL A 204 8.59 -3.83 -1.19
N TYR A 205 9.64 -4.68 -1.12
CA TYR A 205 11.02 -4.21 -0.96
C TYR A 205 11.46 -3.32 -2.13
N LEU A 206 11.07 -3.65 -3.37
CA LEU A 206 11.41 -2.82 -4.54
C LEU A 206 10.85 -1.42 -4.40
N PHE A 207 9.59 -1.27 -3.98
CA PHE A 207 8.98 0.04 -3.74
C PHE A 207 9.70 0.81 -2.62
N ILE A 208 10.01 0.14 -1.50
CA ILE A 208 10.74 0.73 -0.37
C ILE A 208 12.13 1.19 -0.81
N ARG A 209 12.87 0.34 -1.52
CA ARG A 209 14.21 0.66 -2.02
C ARG A 209 14.17 1.86 -2.97
N TYR A 210 13.20 1.91 -3.88
CA TYR A 210 13.05 3.05 -4.79
C TYR A 210 12.85 4.37 -4.05
N PHE A 211 11.98 4.38 -3.02
CA PHE A 211 11.77 5.56 -2.19
C PHE A 211 13.08 6.01 -1.51
N ARG A 212 13.83 5.09 -0.94
CA ARG A 212 15.13 5.37 -0.29
C ARG A 212 16.18 5.91 -1.25
N GLU A 213 16.28 5.31 -2.44
CA GLU A 213 17.22 5.76 -3.47
C GLU A 213 16.96 7.22 -3.89
N ILE A 214 15.71 7.62 -4.07
CA ILE A 214 15.36 9.00 -4.43
C ILE A 214 15.54 9.96 -3.25
N VAL A 215 15.05 9.58 -2.06
CA VAL A 215 14.94 10.49 -0.91
C VAL A 215 16.28 10.65 -0.19
N ILE A 216 16.97 9.54 0.07
CA ILE A 216 18.20 9.53 0.90
C ILE A 216 19.44 9.60 0.01
N ASN A 217 19.54 8.70 -0.99
CA ASN A 217 20.73 8.62 -1.84
C ASN A 217 20.72 9.63 -2.99
N MET A 218 19.56 10.30 -3.22
CA MET A 218 19.40 11.27 -4.33
C MET A 218 19.78 10.69 -5.70
N THR A 219 19.60 9.40 -5.90
CA THR A 219 19.89 8.68 -7.13
C THR A 219 18.62 8.12 -7.75
N VAL A 220 18.62 7.99 -9.08
CA VAL A 220 17.51 7.34 -9.79
C VAL A 220 17.93 5.91 -10.07
N PRO A 221 17.11 4.91 -9.68
CA PRO A 221 17.41 3.51 -9.97
C PRO A 221 17.60 3.24 -11.47
N PRO A 222 18.37 2.22 -11.85
CA PRO A 222 18.60 1.87 -13.25
C PRO A 222 17.32 1.38 -13.94
N LEU A 223 17.28 1.46 -15.28
CA LEU A 223 16.09 1.14 -16.08
C LEU A 223 15.55 -0.29 -15.85
N TRP A 224 16.41 -1.26 -15.63
CA TRP A 224 15.99 -2.64 -15.35
C TRP A 224 15.16 -2.74 -14.06
N PHE A 225 15.44 -1.89 -13.06
CA PHE A 225 14.70 -1.86 -11.80
C PHE A 225 13.26 -1.34 -12.02
N HIS A 226 13.11 -0.32 -12.87
CA HIS A 226 11.77 0.16 -13.28
C HIS A 226 10.98 -0.93 -14.01
N ALA A 227 11.65 -1.66 -14.92
CA ALA A 227 11.01 -2.75 -15.66
C ALA A 227 10.55 -3.88 -14.73
N LEU A 228 11.34 -4.22 -13.71
CA LEU A 228 10.99 -5.24 -12.72
C LEU A 228 9.73 -4.85 -11.92
N MET A 229 9.69 -3.63 -11.38
CA MET A 229 8.53 -3.11 -10.66
C MET A 229 7.26 -3.08 -11.53
N LEU A 230 7.41 -2.70 -12.80
CA LEU A 230 6.30 -2.70 -13.77
C LEU A 230 5.81 -4.12 -14.03
N ALA A 231 6.72 -5.08 -14.21
CA ALA A 231 6.38 -6.49 -14.44
C ALA A 231 5.58 -7.07 -13.26
N ASP A 232 6.04 -6.88 -12.02
CA ASP A 232 5.34 -7.33 -10.81
C ASP A 232 3.93 -6.73 -10.71
N THR A 233 3.82 -5.44 -11.03
CA THR A 233 2.53 -4.74 -11.01
C THR A 233 1.58 -5.30 -12.08
N LEU A 234 2.07 -5.52 -13.30
CA LEU A 234 1.26 -6.07 -14.39
C LEU A 234 0.83 -7.51 -14.11
N ILE A 235 1.68 -8.32 -13.51
CA ILE A 235 1.35 -9.69 -13.09
C ILE A 235 0.22 -9.66 -12.06
N ALA A 236 0.35 -8.85 -11.00
CA ALA A 236 -0.66 -8.76 -9.96
C ALA A 236 -2.02 -8.29 -10.52
N VAL A 237 -2.02 -7.21 -11.34
CA VAL A 237 -3.24 -6.69 -11.96
C VAL A 237 -3.83 -7.70 -12.95
N GLY A 238 -2.99 -8.34 -13.77
CA GLY A 238 -3.42 -9.35 -14.75
C GLY A 238 -4.12 -10.54 -14.09
N ILE A 239 -3.51 -11.10 -13.05
CA ILE A 239 -4.12 -12.22 -12.27
C ILE A 239 -5.42 -11.75 -11.62
N GLY A 240 -5.42 -10.58 -10.98
CA GLY A 240 -6.61 -10.03 -10.32
C GLY A 240 -7.78 -9.81 -11.29
N CYS A 241 -7.53 -9.19 -12.44
CA CYS A 241 -8.53 -8.98 -13.48
C CYS A 241 -9.05 -10.30 -14.06
N PHE A 242 -8.15 -11.28 -14.28
CA PHE A 242 -8.54 -12.61 -14.74
C PHE A 242 -9.48 -13.30 -13.75
N MET A 243 -9.15 -13.29 -12.46
CA MET A 243 -9.99 -13.89 -11.41
C MET A 243 -11.36 -13.22 -11.35
N TYR A 244 -11.43 -11.89 -11.37
CA TYR A 244 -12.70 -11.16 -11.37
C TYR A 244 -13.55 -11.48 -12.60
N LYS A 245 -12.95 -11.52 -13.79
CA LYS A 245 -13.66 -11.88 -15.01
C LYS A 245 -14.22 -13.31 -14.95
N LYS A 246 -13.40 -14.27 -14.48
CA LYS A 246 -13.76 -15.69 -14.41
C LYS A 246 -14.85 -15.97 -13.36
N TYR A 247 -14.77 -15.34 -12.17
CA TYR A 247 -15.61 -15.66 -11.04
C TYR A 247 -16.71 -14.63 -10.74
N ASN A 248 -16.87 -13.60 -11.55
CA ASN A 248 -17.83 -12.50 -11.33
C ASN A 248 -19.26 -12.98 -10.99
N HIS A 249 -19.77 -14.00 -11.70
CA HIS A 249 -21.12 -14.54 -11.47
C HIS A 249 -21.19 -15.34 -10.17
N ARG A 250 -20.12 -16.04 -9.80
CA ARG A 250 -20.10 -16.91 -8.61
C ARG A 250 -20.10 -16.14 -7.30
N PHE A 251 -19.59 -14.91 -7.29
CA PHE A 251 -19.55 -14.09 -6.07
C PHE A 251 -20.92 -13.87 -5.43
N LEU A 252 -22.00 -13.90 -6.22
CA LEU A 252 -23.38 -13.75 -5.68
C LEU A 252 -23.85 -14.95 -4.87
N TYR A 253 -23.29 -16.14 -5.10
CA TYR A 253 -23.72 -17.38 -4.43
C TYR A 253 -22.99 -17.63 -3.10
N TYR A 254 -21.84 -16.96 -2.87
CA TYR A 254 -20.97 -17.19 -1.71
C TYR A 254 -20.98 -16.03 -0.70
N VAL A 255 -21.79 -15.04 -0.95
CA VAL A 255 -21.92 -13.82 -0.13
C VAL A 255 -23.30 -13.77 0.60
#